data_62df056712a54891cb8c66c8bfd7b02d
#
_entry.id   62df056712a54891cb8c66c8bfd7b02d
#
_cell.length_a   1.000
_cell.length_b   1.000
_cell.length_c   1.000
_cell.angle_alpha   90.00
_cell.angle_beta   90.00
_cell.angle_gamma   90.00
#
_symmetry.space_group_name_H-M   'P 1'
#
loop_
_entity.id
_entity.type
_entity.pdbx_description
1 polymer ?
#
loop_
_entity_poly.entity_id
_entity_poly.type
_entity_poly.pdbx_seq_one_letter_code
_entity_poly.pdbx_strand_id
1 'polypeptide(L)'
;ANERVLENENLKVTVNEDGSYQILNKETGRTYENLGFYEDTGDMGNEYIYIQDSGKQTITTKGMKAEIHCVEKNAFRTVVEICHEMMVPSGMGEELQRQREMCIDPYTRVANRSKELVPMEVKTVLTLEKSGKGLHVATTICNQAKDHRVRVVMPTGLNTSTHLADSAFEVVKRNNRHNDTWTN
;
A
#
# COMPACT_ATOMS: atom_id res chain seq x y z
N ALA A 1 25.33 -12.63 8.67
CA ALA A 1 23.90 -12.91 8.81
C ALA A 1 23.18 -12.08 7.75
N ASN A 2 22.22 -12.69 7.03
CA ASN A 2 21.48 -11.97 5.98
C ASN A 2 20.54 -10.97 6.65
N GLU A 3 20.80 -9.67 6.47
CA GLU A 3 20.05 -8.56 7.08
C GLU A 3 18.60 -8.45 6.58
N ARG A 4 18.27 -9.18 5.52
CA ARG A 4 16.97 -9.16 4.84
C ARG A 4 16.10 -10.36 5.18
N VAL A 5 16.48 -11.19 6.18
CA VAL A 5 15.73 -12.39 6.53
C VAL A 5 15.33 -12.36 8.01
N LEU A 6 14.01 -12.42 8.24
CA LEU A 6 13.41 -12.66 9.56
C LEU A 6 12.88 -14.10 9.58
N GLU A 7 13.26 -14.87 10.58
CA GLU A 7 12.87 -16.27 10.64
C GLU A 7 12.66 -16.74 12.07
N ASN A 8 11.57 -17.47 12.27
CA ASN A 8 11.26 -18.18 13.50
C ASN A 8 10.78 -19.61 13.19
N GLU A 9 10.20 -20.30 14.16
CA GLU A 9 9.67 -21.66 13.97
C GLU A 9 8.47 -21.72 13.01
N ASN A 10 7.66 -20.65 12.92
CA ASN A 10 6.41 -20.60 12.17
C ASN A 10 6.55 -19.98 10.77
N LEU A 11 7.37 -18.94 10.66
CA LEU A 11 7.47 -18.09 9.46
C LEU A 11 8.92 -17.88 9.03
N LYS A 12 9.10 -17.75 7.71
CA LYS A 12 10.30 -17.15 7.12
C LYS A 12 9.90 -16.00 6.22
N VAL A 13 10.41 -14.79 6.54
CA VAL A 13 10.18 -13.57 5.77
C VAL A 13 11.48 -13.18 5.10
N THR A 14 11.43 -12.94 3.79
CA THR A 14 12.59 -12.47 3.00
C THR A 14 12.23 -11.15 2.34
N VAL A 15 13.04 -10.12 2.58
CA VAL A 15 12.84 -8.78 2.02
C VAL A 15 13.63 -8.66 0.72
N ASN A 16 12.96 -8.27 -0.36
CA ASN A 16 13.53 -8.03 -1.68
C ASN A 16 14.26 -6.68 -1.75
N GLU A 17 15.01 -6.43 -2.80
CA GLU A 17 15.76 -5.17 -2.99
C GLU A 17 14.87 -3.94 -3.14
N ASP A 18 13.65 -4.14 -3.63
CA ASP A 18 12.64 -3.10 -3.77
C ASP A 18 11.77 -2.91 -2.51
N GLY A 19 12.17 -3.52 -1.38
CA GLY A 19 11.44 -3.42 -0.12
C GLY A 19 10.14 -4.22 -0.05
N SER A 20 9.68 -4.80 -1.15
CA SER A 20 8.63 -5.83 -1.08
C SER A 20 9.15 -7.05 -0.34
N TYR A 21 8.27 -7.89 0.20
CA TYR A 21 8.70 -9.07 0.94
C TYR A 21 7.86 -10.29 0.60
N GLN A 22 8.41 -11.45 0.88
CA GLN A 22 7.72 -12.73 0.79
C GLN A 22 7.63 -13.37 2.18
N ILE A 23 6.55 -14.11 2.42
CA ILE A 23 6.32 -14.86 3.65
C ILE A 23 6.10 -16.33 3.31
N LEU A 24 6.97 -17.19 3.79
CA LEU A 24 6.73 -18.63 3.83
C LEU A 24 6.08 -18.97 5.18
N ASN A 25 4.88 -19.52 5.15
CA ASN A 25 4.27 -20.18 6.29
C ASN A 25 4.79 -21.62 6.36
N LYS A 26 5.57 -21.93 7.40
CA LYS A 26 6.24 -23.23 7.54
C LYS A 26 5.29 -24.37 7.87
N GLU A 27 4.17 -24.07 8.53
CA GLU A 27 3.14 -25.06 8.86
C GLU A 27 2.42 -25.56 7.62
N THR A 28 2.03 -24.64 6.72
CA THR A 28 1.26 -24.96 5.51
C THR A 28 2.14 -25.18 4.27
N GLY A 29 3.41 -24.80 4.32
CA GLY A 29 4.33 -24.76 3.17
C GLY A 29 3.99 -23.69 2.13
N ARG A 30 2.99 -22.83 2.38
CA ARG A 30 2.55 -21.81 1.42
C ARG A 30 3.44 -20.58 1.48
N THR A 31 3.81 -20.07 0.29
CA THR A 31 4.52 -18.81 0.14
C THR A 31 3.61 -17.74 -0.44
N TYR A 32 3.65 -16.54 0.14
CA TYR A 32 3.04 -15.32 -0.37
C TYR A 32 4.15 -14.40 -0.83
N GLU A 33 4.06 -13.89 -2.06
CA GLU A 33 5.15 -13.16 -2.69
C GLU A 33 4.76 -11.72 -3.03
N ASN A 34 5.76 -10.85 -3.17
CA ASN A 34 5.60 -9.45 -3.55
C ASN A 34 4.64 -8.68 -2.65
N LEU A 35 4.68 -8.93 -1.34
CA LEU A 35 3.86 -8.24 -0.36
C LEU A 35 4.44 -6.86 -0.01
N GLY A 36 3.59 -5.91 0.33
CA GLY A 36 3.98 -4.67 0.99
C GLY A 36 4.62 -3.62 0.08
N PHE A 37 4.34 -3.63 -1.22
CA PHE A 37 4.68 -2.48 -2.06
C PHE A 37 3.56 -1.43 -2.02
N TYR A 38 3.93 -0.18 -2.32
CA TYR A 38 3.01 0.96 -2.27
C TYR A 38 2.66 1.44 -3.66
N GLU A 39 1.43 1.95 -3.79
CA GLU A 39 0.92 2.61 -4.99
C GLU A 39 0.34 3.96 -4.62
N ASP A 40 0.68 4.97 -5.41
CA ASP A 40 0.15 6.32 -5.33
C ASP A 40 -0.58 6.68 -6.62
N THR A 41 -1.81 7.18 -6.50
CA THR A 41 -2.67 7.60 -7.62
C THR A 41 -3.31 8.94 -7.31
N GLY A 42 -3.59 9.76 -8.32
CA GLY A 42 -4.34 10.99 -8.15
C GLY A 42 -5.81 10.74 -7.81
N ASP A 43 -6.44 11.69 -7.11
CA ASP A 43 -7.84 11.63 -6.70
C ASP A 43 -8.59 12.92 -7.05
N MET A 44 -9.57 12.82 -7.96
CA MET A 44 -10.46 13.92 -8.37
C MET A 44 -11.77 13.95 -7.58
N GLY A 45 -11.98 12.99 -6.70
CA GLY A 45 -13.21 12.84 -5.93
C GLY A 45 -13.36 13.87 -4.82
N ASN A 46 -13.85 13.41 -3.71
CA ASN A 46 -14.02 14.16 -2.48
C ASN A 46 -13.75 13.23 -1.28
N GLU A 47 -14.03 13.69 -0.06
CA GLU A 47 -13.81 12.94 1.18
C GLU A 47 -14.62 11.64 1.29
N TYR A 48 -15.61 11.41 0.42
CA TYR A 48 -16.45 10.21 0.43
C TYR A 48 -16.19 9.30 -0.77
N ILE A 49 -15.74 9.85 -1.90
CA ILE A 49 -15.69 9.13 -3.19
C ILE A 49 -14.31 9.32 -3.81
N TYR A 50 -13.60 8.22 -3.99
CA TYR A 50 -12.37 8.20 -4.77
C TYR A 50 -12.69 8.13 -6.27
N ILE A 51 -12.10 9.05 -7.04
CA ILE A 51 -12.14 9.05 -8.51
C ILE A 51 -10.73 9.28 -9.02
N GLN A 52 -10.17 8.27 -9.68
CA GLN A 52 -8.81 8.37 -10.23
C GLN A 52 -8.71 9.49 -11.27
N ASP A 53 -7.59 10.19 -11.28
CA ASP A 53 -7.26 11.23 -12.26
C ASP A 53 -7.37 10.74 -13.70
N SER A 54 -7.61 11.67 -14.64
CA SER A 54 -7.85 11.35 -16.06
C SER A 54 -6.65 10.68 -16.73
N GLY A 55 -5.43 10.99 -16.29
CA GLY A 55 -4.19 10.36 -16.77
C GLY A 55 -3.99 8.94 -16.27
N LYS A 56 -4.72 8.52 -15.23
CA LYS A 56 -4.65 7.19 -14.60
C LYS A 56 -3.22 6.75 -14.27
N GLN A 57 -2.37 7.71 -13.93
CA GLN A 57 -0.99 7.46 -13.56
C GLN A 57 -0.92 6.78 -12.19
N THR A 58 -0.20 5.67 -12.11
CA THR A 58 0.16 5.02 -10.84
C THR A 58 1.66 5.11 -10.65
N ILE A 59 2.09 5.64 -9.51
CA ILE A 59 3.49 5.63 -9.07
C ILE A 59 3.60 4.52 -8.03
N THR A 60 4.63 3.69 -8.12
CA THR A 60 4.76 2.52 -7.25
C THR A 60 6.18 2.32 -6.77
N THR A 61 6.33 1.75 -5.57
CA THR A 61 7.63 1.30 -5.05
C THR A 61 8.08 -0.02 -5.65
N LYS A 62 7.23 -0.73 -6.40
CA LYS A 62 7.58 -1.99 -7.04
C LYS A 62 8.73 -1.80 -8.02
N GLY A 63 9.84 -2.49 -7.79
CA GLY A 63 11.07 -2.34 -8.57
C GLY A 63 11.91 -1.10 -8.22
N MET A 64 11.49 -0.27 -7.26
CA MET A 64 12.25 0.86 -6.74
C MET A 64 13.22 0.36 -5.66
N LYS A 65 14.49 0.69 -5.78
CA LYS A 65 15.47 0.31 -4.76
C LYS A 65 15.11 0.93 -3.41
N ALA A 66 15.00 0.09 -2.37
CA ALA A 66 14.76 0.51 -1.00
C ALA A 66 16.06 0.55 -0.18
N GLU A 67 16.07 1.38 0.85
CA GLU A 67 17.05 1.26 1.94
C GLU A 67 16.52 0.28 2.98
N ILE A 68 17.33 -0.75 3.30
CA ILE A 68 16.87 -1.87 4.15
C ILE A 68 17.90 -2.08 5.25
N HIS A 69 17.45 -2.01 6.51
CA HIS A 69 18.28 -2.13 7.70
C HIS A 69 17.70 -3.16 8.68
N CYS A 70 18.52 -4.11 9.13
CA CYS A 70 18.19 -4.93 10.29
C CYS A 70 18.51 -4.14 11.57
N VAL A 71 17.50 -3.54 12.19
CA VAL A 71 17.67 -2.66 13.35
C VAL A 71 17.74 -3.39 14.68
N GLU A 72 17.19 -4.62 14.72
CA GLU A 72 17.26 -5.46 15.91
C GLU A 72 17.24 -6.94 15.50
N LYS A 73 18.13 -7.73 16.10
CA LYS A 73 18.15 -9.18 15.98
C LYS A 73 18.66 -9.81 17.26
N ASN A 74 17.78 -10.40 18.03
CA ASN A 74 18.10 -11.02 19.30
C ASN A 74 17.33 -12.33 19.54
N ALA A 75 17.38 -12.87 20.76
CA ALA A 75 16.73 -14.14 21.12
C ALA A 75 15.18 -14.03 21.12
N PHE A 76 14.60 -12.82 21.11
CA PHE A 76 13.17 -12.60 21.27
C PHE A 76 12.51 -12.18 19.96
N ARG A 77 13.19 -11.38 19.12
CA ARG A 77 12.64 -10.88 17.88
C ARG A 77 13.70 -10.46 16.86
N THR A 78 13.27 -10.33 15.62
CA THR A 78 14.02 -9.69 14.54
C THR A 78 13.19 -8.53 14.01
N VAL A 79 13.83 -7.35 13.82
CA VAL A 79 13.19 -6.14 13.31
C VAL A 79 13.97 -5.63 12.10
N VAL A 80 13.27 -5.43 11.00
CA VAL A 80 13.82 -4.88 9.75
C VAL A 80 13.06 -3.62 9.39
N GLU A 81 13.80 -2.55 9.11
CA GLU A 81 13.31 -1.28 8.62
C GLU A 81 13.55 -1.18 7.12
N ILE A 82 12.53 -0.71 6.39
CA ILE A 82 12.53 -0.51 4.93
C ILE A 82 12.12 0.92 4.66
N CYS A 83 12.96 1.69 3.98
CA CYS A 83 12.69 3.09 3.66
C CYS A 83 12.65 3.29 2.14
N HIS A 84 11.62 4.01 1.69
CA HIS A 84 11.48 4.49 0.32
C HIS A 84 11.33 6.02 0.32
N GLU A 85 11.92 6.67 -0.65
CA GLU A 85 11.64 8.06 -1.01
C GLU A 85 10.99 8.08 -2.38
N MET A 86 9.70 8.41 -2.44
CA MET A 86 8.93 8.48 -3.67
C MET A 86 8.78 9.94 -4.08
N MET A 87 9.05 10.26 -5.34
CA MET A 87 8.68 11.56 -5.90
C MET A 87 7.27 11.46 -6.47
N VAL A 88 6.32 12.16 -5.84
CA VAL A 88 4.90 12.14 -6.23
C VAL A 88 4.44 13.55 -6.62
N PRO A 89 3.46 13.70 -7.52
CA PRO A 89 2.87 15.01 -7.80
C PRO A 89 2.35 15.68 -6.53
N SER A 90 2.61 16.98 -6.38
CA SER A 90 2.22 17.78 -5.21
C SER A 90 0.70 17.83 -4.98
N GLY A 91 -0.07 17.48 -6.01
CA GLY A 91 -1.53 17.42 -5.99
C GLY A 91 -2.10 17.23 -7.38
N MET A 92 -3.34 17.67 -7.55
CA MET A 92 -3.97 17.76 -8.87
C MET A 92 -3.65 19.12 -9.53
N GLY A 93 -3.81 19.19 -10.84
CA GLY A 93 -3.69 20.43 -11.60
C GLY A 93 -4.79 21.44 -11.26
N GLU A 94 -4.58 22.71 -11.64
CA GLU A 94 -5.52 23.80 -11.38
C GLU A 94 -6.93 23.58 -11.93
N GLU A 95 -7.05 22.72 -12.96
CA GLU A 95 -8.34 22.37 -13.56
C GLU A 95 -9.30 21.74 -12.55
N LEU A 96 -8.79 20.93 -11.62
CA LEU A 96 -9.63 20.33 -10.58
C LEU A 96 -10.21 21.39 -9.66
N GLN A 97 -9.39 22.36 -9.23
CA GLN A 97 -9.85 23.44 -8.37
C GLN A 97 -10.93 24.29 -9.04
N ARG A 98 -10.74 24.66 -10.30
CA ARG A 98 -11.76 25.39 -11.08
C ARG A 98 -13.08 24.62 -11.19
N GLN A 99 -13.01 23.31 -11.43
CA GLN A 99 -14.19 22.46 -11.53
C GLN A 99 -14.91 22.29 -10.17
N ARG A 100 -14.18 22.27 -9.07
CA ARG A 100 -14.75 22.31 -7.71
C ARG A 100 -15.48 23.61 -7.44
N GLU A 101 -14.90 24.75 -7.79
CA GLU A 101 -15.51 26.09 -7.64
C GLU A 101 -16.78 26.25 -8.50
N MET A 102 -16.79 25.62 -9.67
CA MET A 102 -17.96 25.58 -10.56
C MET A 102 -19.00 24.53 -10.15
N CYS A 103 -18.81 23.83 -9.02
CA CYS A 103 -19.68 22.76 -8.54
C CYS A 103 -19.90 21.62 -9.57
N ILE A 104 -18.92 21.35 -10.42
CA ILE A 104 -19.01 20.23 -11.39
C ILE A 104 -19.10 18.91 -10.64
N ASP A 105 -20.03 18.07 -11.07
CA ASP A 105 -20.23 16.73 -10.54
C ASP A 105 -18.89 15.94 -10.54
N PRO A 106 -18.47 15.36 -9.41
CA PRO A 106 -17.21 14.62 -9.31
C PRO A 106 -17.00 13.56 -10.38
N TYR A 107 -18.07 12.88 -10.80
CA TYR A 107 -18.00 11.84 -11.83
C TYR A 107 -17.77 12.35 -13.26
N THR A 108 -18.00 13.63 -13.49
CA THR A 108 -17.81 14.28 -14.80
C THR A 108 -16.55 15.13 -14.86
N ARG A 109 -15.80 15.22 -13.76
CA ARG A 109 -14.55 15.99 -13.70
C ARG A 109 -13.49 15.38 -14.60
N VAL A 110 -12.68 16.27 -15.20
CA VAL A 110 -11.53 15.90 -16.03
C VAL A 110 -10.34 16.72 -15.57
N ALA A 111 -9.39 16.09 -14.90
CA ALA A 111 -8.17 16.74 -14.45
C ALA A 111 -7.01 15.73 -14.39
N ASN A 112 -5.81 16.26 -14.57
CA ASN A 112 -4.57 15.48 -14.41
C ASN A 112 -3.82 15.93 -13.16
N ARG A 113 -2.86 15.12 -12.74
CA ARG A 113 -1.96 15.45 -11.63
C ARG A 113 -1.07 16.65 -11.97
N SER A 114 -0.64 17.39 -10.95
CA SER A 114 0.37 18.44 -11.07
C SER A 114 1.66 17.90 -11.66
N LYS A 115 2.39 18.76 -12.36
CA LYS A 115 3.76 18.47 -12.83
C LYS A 115 4.82 18.71 -11.75
N GLU A 116 4.47 19.47 -10.72
CA GLU A 116 5.32 19.71 -9.57
C GLU A 116 5.39 18.43 -8.73
N LEU A 117 6.60 18.00 -8.40
CA LEU A 117 6.83 16.79 -7.60
C LEU A 117 7.29 17.18 -6.20
N VAL A 118 6.81 16.44 -5.21
CA VAL A 118 7.24 16.53 -3.81
C VAL A 118 7.70 15.17 -3.31
N PRO A 119 8.67 15.10 -2.37
CA PRO A 119 9.07 13.84 -1.77
C PRO A 119 7.96 13.31 -0.85
N MET A 120 7.78 12.01 -0.89
CA MET A 120 6.97 11.25 0.07
C MET A 120 7.81 10.11 0.61
N GLU A 121 8.18 10.19 1.87
CA GLU A 121 8.90 9.13 2.55
C GLU A 121 7.94 8.08 3.07
N VAL A 122 8.24 6.81 2.81
CA VAL A 122 7.50 5.65 3.33
C VAL A 122 8.46 4.77 4.09
N LYS A 123 8.26 4.68 5.40
CA LYS A 123 9.04 3.85 6.31
C LYS A 123 8.18 2.68 6.77
N THR A 124 8.61 1.46 6.48
CA THR A 124 7.97 0.22 6.91
C THR A 124 8.85 -0.53 7.89
N VAL A 125 8.30 -0.89 9.04
CA VAL A 125 8.98 -1.69 10.05
C VAL A 125 8.32 -3.05 10.12
N LEU A 126 9.10 -4.10 9.83
CA LEU A 126 8.71 -5.50 9.94
C LEU A 126 9.25 -6.06 11.26
N THR A 127 8.38 -6.57 12.11
CA THR A 127 8.77 -7.22 13.36
C THR A 127 8.27 -8.66 13.39
N LEU A 128 9.20 -9.60 13.57
CA LEU A 128 8.89 -11.00 13.76
C LEU A 128 9.37 -11.46 15.15
N GLU A 129 8.41 -11.76 16.03
CA GLU A 129 8.67 -12.31 17.35
C GLU A 129 9.14 -13.78 17.25
N LYS A 130 9.92 -14.26 18.23
CA LYS A 130 10.49 -15.62 18.24
C LYS A 130 9.45 -16.71 18.10
N SER A 131 8.33 -16.62 18.79
CA SER A 131 7.21 -17.59 18.74
C SER A 131 5.97 -17.03 18.05
N GLY A 132 6.09 -15.89 17.38
CA GLY A 132 4.99 -15.23 16.69
C GLY A 132 4.46 -16.06 15.52
N LYS A 133 3.14 -16.15 15.39
CA LYS A 133 2.45 -16.77 14.24
C LYS A 133 2.10 -15.77 13.14
N GLY A 134 2.41 -14.49 13.34
CA GLY A 134 2.18 -13.40 12.39
C GLY A 134 3.37 -12.46 12.31
N LEU A 135 3.46 -11.74 11.20
CA LEU A 135 4.40 -10.64 11.00
C LEU A 135 3.69 -9.34 11.39
N HIS A 136 4.29 -8.57 12.30
CA HIS A 136 3.84 -7.21 12.59
C HIS A 136 4.42 -6.25 11.55
N VAL A 137 3.56 -5.43 10.96
CA VAL A 137 3.93 -4.43 9.95
C VAL A 137 3.43 -3.08 10.43
N ALA A 138 4.36 -2.15 10.64
CA ALA A 138 4.05 -0.76 10.96
C ALA A 138 4.56 0.14 9.85
N THR A 139 3.71 1.05 9.34
CA THR A 139 4.07 1.98 8.28
C THR A 139 3.90 3.42 8.74
N THR A 140 4.91 4.23 8.49
CA THR A 140 4.86 5.68 8.65
C THR A 140 5.03 6.32 7.29
N ILE A 141 4.16 7.27 6.96
CA ILE A 141 4.21 8.02 5.69
C ILE A 141 4.33 9.51 6.01
N CYS A 142 5.42 10.14 5.53
CA CYS A 142 5.60 11.59 5.57
C CYS A 142 4.97 12.18 4.30
N ASN A 143 3.67 12.49 4.37
CA ASN A 143 2.91 12.96 3.24
C ASN A 143 2.97 14.49 3.09
N GLN A 144 3.39 14.97 1.91
CA GLN A 144 3.39 16.39 1.53
C GLN A 144 2.48 16.69 0.33
N ALA A 145 1.88 15.67 -0.27
CA ALA A 145 0.99 15.82 -1.42
C ALA A 145 -0.48 15.97 -1.02
N LYS A 146 -1.30 16.46 -1.95
CA LYS A 146 -2.76 16.61 -1.82
C LYS A 146 -3.46 15.84 -2.92
N ASP A 147 -4.76 15.61 -2.75
CA ASP A 147 -5.61 15.05 -3.80
C ASP A 147 -5.02 13.77 -4.41
N HIS A 148 -4.60 12.84 -3.56
CA HIS A 148 -4.05 11.56 -3.96
C HIS A 148 -4.46 10.44 -3.00
N ARG A 149 -4.31 9.20 -3.43
CA ARG A 149 -4.55 8.02 -2.62
C ARG A 149 -3.32 7.11 -2.62
N VAL A 150 -2.77 6.87 -1.43
CA VAL A 150 -1.71 5.89 -1.21
C VAL A 150 -2.33 4.57 -0.74
N ARG A 151 -1.87 3.45 -1.30
CA ARG A 151 -2.27 2.10 -0.90
C ARG A 151 -1.05 1.24 -0.66
N VAL A 152 -1.12 0.37 0.36
CA VAL A 152 -0.25 -0.79 0.45
C VAL A 152 -0.90 -1.96 -0.28
N VAL A 153 -0.13 -2.68 -1.08
CA VAL A 153 -0.61 -3.82 -1.87
C VAL A 153 -0.05 -5.11 -1.30
N MET A 154 -0.96 -6.04 -1.00
CA MET A 154 -0.67 -7.36 -0.44
C MET A 154 -1.24 -8.45 -1.36
N PRO A 155 -0.53 -8.85 -2.44
CA PRO A 155 -1.01 -9.90 -3.34
C PRO A 155 -1.14 -11.23 -2.61
N THR A 156 -2.35 -11.75 -2.53
CA THR A 156 -2.60 -13.04 -1.85
C THR A 156 -2.44 -14.25 -2.78
N GLY A 157 -2.45 -14.04 -4.10
CA GLY A 157 -2.46 -15.12 -5.10
C GLY A 157 -3.75 -15.96 -5.06
N LEU A 158 -4.80 -15.50 -4.35
CA LEU A 158 -6.08 -16.18 -4.28
C LEU A 158 -6.94 -15.82 -5.50
N ASN A 159 -7.46 -16.84 -6.18
CA ASN A 159 -8.46 -16.66 -7.21
C ASN A 159 -9.85 -16.80 -6.58
N THR A 160 -10.45 -15.69 -6.18
CA THR A 160 -11.78 -15.64 -5.57
C THR A 160 -12.56 -14.44 -6.12
N SER A 161 -13.88 -14.62 -6.28
CA SER A 161 -14.77 -13.54 -6.72
C SER A 161 -15.29 -12.67 -5.57
N THR A 162 -15.12 -13.14 -4.32
CA THR A 162 -15.65 -12.46 -3.13
C THR A 162 -14.63 -12.46 -1.99
N HIS A 163 -14.80 -11.54 -1.05
CA HIS A 163 -14.10 -11.52 0.22
C HIS A 163 -15.06 -11.22 1.38
N LEU A 164 -14.64 -11.54 2.58
CA LEU A 164 -15.32 -11.14 3.80
C LEU A 164 -14.67 -9.85 4.32
N ALA A 165 -15.47 -8.86 4.62
CA ALA A 165 -15.03 -7.60 5.19
C ALA A 165 -15.67 -7.40 6.57
N ASP A 166 -14.86 -6.98 7.52
CA ASP A 166 -15.36 -6.54 8.81
C ASP A 166 -16.15 -5.24 8.67
N SER A 167 -17.28 -5.15 9.34
CA SER A 167 -18.17 -4.00 9.36
C SER A 167 -18.58 -3.71 10.79
N ALA A 168 -19.23 -2.58 11.05
CA ALA A 168 -19.50 -2.09 12.40
C ALA A 168 -20.25 -3.10 13.31
N PHE A 169 -21.06 -3.99 12.76
CA PHE A 169 -21.87 -4.95 13.54
C PHE A 169 -21.91 -6.37 12.96
N GLU A 170 -21.26 -6.59 11.82
CA GLU A 170 -21.32 -7.88 11.12
C GLU A 170 -20.09 -8.09 10.20
N VAL A 171 -19.89 -9.34 9.76
CA VAL A 171 -18.95 -9.66 8.70
C VAL A 171 -19.73 -9.74 7.38
N VAL A 172 -19.45 -8.81 6.47
CA VAL A 172 -20.14 -8.68 5.19
C VAL A 172 -19.36 -9.38 4.08
N LYS A 173 -20.09 -10.18 3.28
CA LYS A 173 -19.53 -10.75 2.06
C LYS A 173 -19.63 -9.73 0.92
N ARG A 174 -18.51 -9.35 0.34
CA ARG A 174 -18.40 -8.36 -0.74
C ARG A 174 -17.82 -8.99 -2.01
N ASN A 175 -18.26 -8.49 -3.16
CA ASN A 175 -17.66 -8.85 -4.45
C ASN A 175 -16.31 -8.17 -4.63
N ASN A 176 -15.33 -8.89 -5.23
CA ASN A 176 -14.01 -8.34 -5.56
C ASN A 176 -14.05 -7.41 -6.80
N ARG A 177 -15.09 -7.52 -7.63
CA ARG A 177 -15.31 -6.58 -8.73
C ARG A 177 -16.35 -5.55 -8.28
N HIS A 178 -16.01 -4.28 -8.48
CA HIS A 178 -16.99 -3.21 -8.30
C HIS A 178 -18.10 -3.38 -9.34
N ASN A 179 -19.34 -3.30 -8.91
CA ASN A 179 -20.45 -3.10 -9.82
C ASN A 179 -20.44 -1.65 -10.28
N ASP A 180 -20.77 -1.41 -11.55
CA ASP A 180 -20.92 -0.06 -12.12
C ASP A 180 -22.13 0.69 -11.54
N THR A 181 -22.87 0.06 -10.65
CA THR A 181 -24.01 0.63 -9.93
C THR A 181 -23.71 0.69 -8.43
N TRP A 182 -24.21 1.72 -7.77
CA TRP A 182 -24.11 2.00 -6.33
C TRP A 182 -24.76 0.95 -5.39
N THR A 183 -25.09 -0.21 -5.89
CA THR A 183 -25.57 -1.32 -5.08
C THR A 183 -24.39 -2.04 -4.46
N ASN A 184 -24.09 -1.69 -3.23
CA ASN A 184 -23.23 -2.47 -2.34
C ASN A 184 -23.88 -3.80 -1.99
#